data_3e3ab4bc6c5a4c49b0b1f95811caa846
#
_entry.id   3e3ab4bc6c5a4c49b0b1f95811caa846
#
_cell.length_a   1.000
_cell.length_b   1.000
_cell.length_c   1.000
_cell.angle_alpha   90.00
_cell.angle_beta   90.00
_cell.angle_gamma   90.00
#
_symmetry.space_group_name_H-M   'P 1'
#
loop_
_entity.id
_entity.type
_entity.pdbx_description
1 polymer ?
#
loop_
_entity_poly.entity_id
_entity_poly.type
_entity_poly.pdbx_seq_one_letter_code
_entity_poly.pdbx_strand_id
1 'polypeptide(L)'
;RFQAVTGQLDPGGVVHAYVSVDGDLKGIAGYVNSMMGELRKFEPGVPEVNVPALLRVTGLDAVSAMGFSSVRTKDGFRNKTYIHTPDGRRGLLQLMGGDSKPFKVLNLAPAGSDFVIEQDLNFKTLYKSVLEGAGVVMGEQGKAMVQMGLNQPMPPPITFTMEKVMADLDTKLTVIIDADPTKMVHFPDAPKELKIPQLKGAVLLDGLGWVADELTKVLAPMLVQGGNRAPPFKIVR
;
A
#
# COMPACT_ATOMS: atom_id res chain seq x y z
N ARG A 1 25.68 -6.83 11.57
CA ARG A 1 24.69 -6.06 10.80
C ARG A 1 25.25 -5.57 9.48
N PHE A 2 26.36 -4.82 9.47
CA PHE A 2 26.99 -4.32 8.25
C PHE A 2 27.16 -5.44 7.21
N GLN A 3 27.82 -6.54 7.59
CA GLN A 3 28.02 -7.70 6.70
C GLN A 3 26.71 -8.35 6.27
N ALA A 4 25.70 -8.43 7.15
CA ALA A 4 24.40 -9.01 6.83
C ALA A 4 23.65 -8.18 5.77
N VAL A 5 23.80 -6.86 5.80
CA VAL A 5 23.19 -5.96 4.80
C VAL A 5 24.01 -5.93 3.51
N THR A 6 25.31 -5.68 3.61
CA THR A 6 26.17 -5.55 2.42
C THR A 6 26.31 -6.83 1.62
N GLY A 7 26.21 -8.00 2.29
CA GLY A 7 26.18 -9.30 1.63
C GLY A 7 24.93 -9.56 0.79
N GLN A 8 23.84 -8.78 0.98
CA GLN A 8 22.63 -8.84 0.19
C GLN A 8 22.64 -7.88 -1.01
N LEU A 9 23.56 -6.92 -1.00
CA LEU A 9 23.68 -5.90 -2.04
C LEU A 9 24.63 -6.36 -3.15
N ASP A 10 24.53 -5.71 -4.29
CA ASP A 10 25.44 -5.97 -5.39
C ASP A 10 26.79 -5.34 -5.09
N PRO A 11 27.91 -6.08 -5.18
CA PRO A 11 29.24 -5.52 -5.00
C PRO A 11 29.62 -4.64 -6.20
N GLY A 12 30.19 -3.48 -5.93
CA GLY A 12 30.56 -2.51 -6.96
C GLY A 12 29.39 -1.65 -7.41
N GLY A 13 29.57 -0.90 -8.50
CA GLY A 13 28.55 -0.02 -9.07
C GLY A 13 28.80 1.46 -8.80
N VAL A 14 27.76 2.28 -9.01
CA VAL A 14 27.86 3.75 -8.90
C VAL A 14 27.43 4.27 -7.54
N VAL A 15 26.63 3.48 -6.82
CA VAL A 15 26.19 3.80 -5.45
C VAL A 15 26.19 2.53 -4.61
N HIS A 16 26.73 2.63 -3.41
CA HIS A 16 26.59 1.64 -2.36
C HIS A 16 26.43 2.38 -1.04
N ALA A 17 25.29 2.18 -0.39
CA ALA A 17 24.95 2.88 0.85
C ALA A 17 24.55 1.88 1.94
N TYR A 18 24.89 2.20 3.16
CA TYR A 18 24.50 1.49 4.37
C TYR A 18 24.11 2.48 5.44
N VAL A 19 22.99 2.25 6.10
CA VAL A 19 22.53 3.03 7.25
C VAL A 19 22.16 2.06 8.38
N SER A 20 22.75 2.28 9.56
CA SER A 20 22.29 1.63 10.79
C SER A 20 21.24 2.53 11.44
N VAL A 21 20.09 1.97 11.80
CA VAL A 21 19.00 2.69 12.49
C VAL A 21 18.73 2.12 13.88
N ASP A 22 19.59 1.22 14.33
CA ASP A 22 19.44 0.55 15.62
C ASP A 22 19.70 1.53 16.76
N GLY A 23 18.71 1.68 17.60
CA GLY A 23 18.72 2.68 18.68
C GLY A 23 18.23 4.06 18.26
N ASP A 24 18.46 4.49 17.02
CA ASP A 24 18.09 5.83 16.53
C ASP A 24 16.57 6.01 16.53
N LEU A 25 15.82 5.01 16.07
CA LEU A 25 14.35 5.05 16.09
C LEU A 25 13.79 5.11 17.51
N LYS A 26 14.40 4.42 18.46
CA LYS A 26 14.02 4.51 19.89
C LYS A 26 14.35 5.87 20.48
N GLY A 27 15.50 6.42 20.11
CA GLY A 27 15.92 7.77 20.52
C GLY A 27 14.96 8.83 19.96
N ILE A 28 14.64 8.76 18.68
CA ILE A 28 13.65 9.64 18.03
C ILE A 28 12.28 9.51 18.70
N ALA A 29 11.82 8.29 18.97
CA ALA A 29 10.55 8.06 19.66
C ALA A 29 10.54 8.68 21.06
N GLY A 30 11.61 8.55 21.82
CA GLY A 30 11.76 9.17 23.12
C GLY A 30 11.73 10.69 23.05
N TYR A 31 12.45 11.27 22.09
CA TYR A 31 12.45 12.71 21.85
C TYR A 31 11.06 13.25 21.45
N VAL A 32 10.38 12.58 20.52
CA VAL A 32 9.02 12.96 20.11
C VAL A 32 8.04 12.87 21.28
N ASN A 33 8.09 11.80 22.08
CA ASN A 33 7.26 11.68 23.27
C ASN A 33 7.51 12.82 24.27
N SER A 34 8.77 13.19 24.50
CA SER A 34 9.11 14.31 25.38
C SER A 34 8.57 15.62 24.87
N MET A 35 8.75 15.88 23.56
CA MET A 35 8.23 17.10 22.90
C MET A 35 6.70 17.16 22.97
N MET A 36 6.00 16.07 22.72
CA MET A 36 4.55 15.99 22.86
C MET A 36 4.09 16.19 24.29
N GLY A 37 4.86 15.70 25.27
CA GLY A 37 4.62 15.95 26.68
C GLY A 37 4.72 17.44 27.06
N GLU A 38 5.71 18.14 26.51
CA GLU A 38 5.84 19.60 26.72
C GLU A 38 4.68 20.37 26.05
N LEU A 39 4.34 20.00 24.80
CA LEU A 39 3.22 20.64 24.09
C LEU A 39 1.90 20.53 24.87
N ARG A 40 1.62 19.40 25.51
CA ARG A 40 0.42 19.19 26.32
C ARG A 40 0.32 20.12 27.53
N LYS A 41 1.44 20.60 28.06
CA LYS A 41 1.42 21.58 29.15
C LYS A 41 0.83 22.92 28.70
N PHE A 42 0.98 23.25 27.41
CA PHE A 42 0.45 24.47 26.81
C PHE A 42 -0.92 24.28 26.15
N GLU A 43 -1.16 23.10 25.61
CA GLU A 43 -2.38 22.74 24.90
C GLU A 43 -2.90 21.36 25.36
N PRO A 44 -3.77 21.34 26.38
CA PRO A 44 -4.29 20.09 26.96
C PRO A 44 -5.06 19.19 25.98
N GLY A 45 -5.49 19.73 24.83
CA GLY A 45 -6.19 19.00 23.77
C GLY A 45 -5.28 18.10 22.90
N VAL A 46 -3.96 18.21 23.03
CA VAL A 46 -3.02 17.38 22.28
C VAL A 46 -3.11 15.91 22.73
N PRO A 47 -3.44 14.96 21.84
CA PRO A 47 -3.62 13.57 22.23
C PRO A 47 -2.34 12.94 22.77
N GLU A 48 -2.50 11.99 23.68
CA GLU A 48 -1.39 11.18 24.15
C GLU A 48 -1.06 10.07 23.14
N VAL A 49 -0.01 10.27 22.37
CA VAL A 49 0.41 9.29 21.37
C VAL A 49 1.61 8.51 21.89
N ASN A 50 1.46 7.19 22.00
CA ASN A 50 2.55 6.30 22.34
C ASN A 50 3.39 5.99 21.09
N VAL A 51 4.42 6.82 20.82
CA VAL A 51 5.28 6.69 19.63
C VAL A 51 5.99 5.33 19.58
N PRO A 52 6.52 4.74 20.67
CA PRO A 52 7.05 3.38 20.65
C PRO A 52 6.02 2.33 20.22
N ALA A 53 4.76 2.48 20.63
CA ALA A 53 3.70 1.58 20.18
C ALA A 53 3.37 1.75 18.69
N LEU A 54 3.40 2.97 18.16
CA LEU A 54 3.26 3.22 16.73
C LEU A 54 4.41 2.60 15.92
N LEU A 55 5.65 2.72 16.39
CA LEU A 55 6.80 2.05 15.73
C LEU A 55 6.60 0.54 15.68
N ARG A 56 6.01 -0.04 16.73
CA ARG A 56 5.70 -1.47 16.79
C ARG A 56 4.58 -1.87 15.82
N VAL A 57 3.50 -1.09 15.76
CA VAL A 57 2.38 -1.32 14.82
C VAL A 57 2.84 -1.20 13.37
N THR A 58 3.70 -0.24 13.06
CA THR A 58 4.29 -0.09 11.73
C THR A 58 5.37 -1.13 11.44
N GLY A 59 5.96 -1.75 12.46
CA GLY A 59 7.08 -2.67 12.35
C GLY A 59 8.44 -1.98 12.19
N LEU A 60 8.49 -0.66 12.23
CA LEU A 60 9.75 0.10 12.11
C LEU A 60 10.71 -0.19 13.24
N ASP A 61 10.21 -0.56 14.42
CA ASP A 61 11.02 -0.98 15.55
C ASP A 61 11.79 -2.31 15.32
N ALA A 62 11.42 -3.07 14.30
CA ALA A 62 12.13 -4.29 13.88
C ALA A 62 13.29 -3.99 12.93
N VAL A 63 13.34 -2.81 12.32
CA VAL A 63 14.40 -2.42 11.38
C VAL A 63 15.66 -2.07 12.16
N SER A 64 16.76 -2.74 11.88
CA SER A 64 18.05 -2.47 12.51
C SER A 64 19.06 -1.82 11.57
N ALA A 65 18.90 -2.03 10.27
CA ALA A 65 19.75 -1.41 9.25
C ALA A 65 19.07 -1.47 7.87
N MET A 66 19.53 -0.61 6.97
CA MET A 66 19.14 -0.59 5.57
C MET A 66 20.35 -0.49 4.67
N GLY A 67 20.24 -1.00 3.47
CA GLY A 67 21.27 -0.88 2.45
C GLY A 67 20.68 -0.65 1.07
N PHE A 68 21.47 0.02 0.24
CA PHE A 68 21.13 0.29 -1.15
C PHE A 68 22.35 0.10 -2.03
N SER A 69 22.16 -0.50 -3.18
CA SER A 69 23.18 -0.54 -4.25
C SER A 69 22.56 -0.20 -5.60
N SER A 70 23.34 0.48 -6.43
CA SER A 70 22.99 0.79 -7.81
C SER A 70 24.14 0.42 -8.71
N VAL A 71 23.92 -0.52 -9.62
CA VAL A 71 24.92 -1.01 -10.57
C VAL A 71 24.49 -0.67 -11.98
N ARG A 72 25.39 -0.05 -12.75
CA ARG A 72 25.13 0.20 -14.16
C ARG A 72 25.21 -1.10 -14.95
N THR A 73 24.19 -1.35 -15.73
CA THR A 73 24.12 -2.48 -16.67
C THR A 73 24.21 -1.96 -18.11
N LYS A 74 24.20 -2.86 -19.10
CA LYS A 74 24.19 -2.48 -20.53
C LYS A 74 22.99 -1.61 -20.87
N ASP A 75 21.82 -1.92 -20.31
CA ASP A 75 20.53 -1.35 -20.69
C ASP A 75 19.94 -0.40 -19.62
N GLY A 76 20.71 -0.02 -18.60
CA GLY A 76 20.22 0.87 -17.55
C GLY A 76 20.91 0.68 -16.21
N PHE A 77 20.14 0.75 -15.13
CA PHE A 77 20.62 0.55 -13.77
C PHE A 77 19.85 -0.56 -13.07
N ARG A 78 20.57 -1.42 -12.36
CA ARG A 78 19.99 -2.36 -11.41
C ARG A 78 20.12 -1.78 -10.02
N ASN A 79 18.99 -1.49 -9.40
CA ASN A 79 18.89 -0.98 -8.04
C ASN A 79 18.45 -2.08 -7.10
N LYS A 80 19.10 -2.19 -5.94
CA LYS A 80 18.74 -3.14 -4.90
C LYS A 80 18.67 -2.43 -3.56
N THR A 81 17.53 -2.59 -2.87
CA THR A 81 17.34 -2.11 -1.49
C THR A 81 17.15 -3.32 -0.59
N TYR A 82 17.82 -3.32 0.54
CA TYR A 82 17.67 -4.35 1.55
C TYR A 82 17.38 -3.72 2.91
N ILE A 83 16.33 -4.19 3.56
CA ILE A 83 15.92 -3.78 4.92
C ILE A 83 16.19 -4.96 5.84
N HIS A 84 17.06 -4.75 6.81
CA HIS A 84 17.46 -5.78 7.76
C HIS A 84 16.59 -5.76 9.01
N THR A 85 15.81 -6.82 9.18
CA THR A 85 14.95 -7.07 10.34
C THR A 85 15.38 -8.40 10.97
N PRO A 86 16.33 -8.39 11.94
CA PRO A 86 16.93 -9.62 12.48
C PRO A 86 15.91 -10.57 13.12
N ASP A 87 14.88 -10.00 13.75
CA ASP A 87 13.80 -10.76 14.40
C ASP A 87 12.58 -10.98 13.50
N GLY A 88 12.77 -10.82 12.19
CA GLY A 88 11.70 -10.92 11.20
C GLY A 88 10.90 -9.64 11.03
N ARG A 89 10.08 -9.62 9.97
CA ARG A 89 9.18 -8.52 9.66
C ARG A 89 7.94 -8.59 10.53
N ARG A 90 7.43 -7.43 10.95
CA ARG A 90 6.18 -7.30 11.71
C ARG A 90 5.44 -6.01 11.33
N GLY A 91 4.21 -5.88 11.78
CA GLY A 91 3.38 -4.72 11.47
C GLY A 91 3.24 -4.50 9.95
N LEU A 92 3.23 -3.24 9.52
CA LEU A 92 3.11 -2.88 8.10
C LEU A 92 4.26 -3.39 7.23
N LEU A 93 5.42 -3.75 7.79
CA LEU A 93 6.48 -4.38 7.00
C LEU A 93 6.10 -5.77 6.47
N GLN A 94 5.08 -6.41 7.04
CA GLN A 94 4.52 -7.66 6.53
C GLN A 94 3.52 -7.44 5.39
N LEU A 95 3.08 -6.20 5.16
CA LEU A 95 2.15 -5.88 4.07
C LEU A 95 2.78 -6.19 2.70
N MET A 96 4.09 -5.92 2.58
CA MET A 96 4.84 -6.13 1.34
C MET A 96 5.74 -7.36 1.47
N GLY A 97 5.64 -8.26 0.51
CA GLY A 97 6.52 -9.42 0.41
C GLY A 97 6.09 -10.59 1.29
N GLY A 98 5.28 -11.46 0.73
CA GLY A 98 5.12 -12.85 1.11
C GLY A 98 6.28 -13.71 0.56
N ASP A 99 6.02 -15.00 0.40
CA ASP A 99 6.92 -15.90 -0.32
C ASP A 99 7.04 -15.46 -1.78
N SER A 100 8.26 -15.55 -2.31
CA SER A 100 8.51 -15.19 -3.71
C SER A 100 7.72 -16.14 -4.63
N LYS A 101 6.82 -15.58 -5.43
CA LYS A 101 6.00 -16.30 -6.41
C LYS A 101 6.29 -15.77 -7.81
N PRO A 102 6.17 -16.60 -8.85
CA PRO A 102 6.32 -16.12 -10.23
C PRO A 102 5.33 -14.99 -10.54
N PHE A 103 5.80 -13.98 -11.24
CA PHE A 103 4.96 -12.88 -11.72
C PHE A 103 4.05 -13.37 -12.86
N LYS A 104 2.75 -13.15 -12.70
CA LYS A 104 1.75 -13.43 -13.73
C LYS A 104 1.65 -12.30 -14.75
N VAL A 105 1.93 -11.08 -14.32
CA VAL A 105 1.79 -9.86 -15.11
C VAL A 105 2.62 -9.89 -16.39
N LEU A 106 3.76 -10.57 -16.38
CA LEU A 106 4.62 -10.71 -17.57
C LEU A 106 3.91 -11.42 -18.73
N ASN A 107 2.89 -12.24 -18.44
CA ASN A 107 2.08 -12.91 -19.45
C ASN A 107 0.77 -12.16 -19.77
N LEU A 108 0.42 -11.16 -18.98
CA LEU A 108 -0.83 -10.40 -19.10
C LEU A 108 -0.61 -9.03 -19.72
N ALA A 109 0.53 -8.40 -19.45
CA ALA A 109 0.84 -7.07 -19.94
C ALA A 109 1.15 -7.10 -21.44
N PRO A 110 0.50 -6.23 -22.25
CA PRO A 110 0.89 -6.00 -23.64
C PRO A 110 2.37 -5.55 -23.75
N ALA A 111 3.02 -5.92 -24.84
CA ALA A 111 4.44 -5.60 -25.06
C ALA A 111 4.77 -4.10 -25.11
N GLY A 112 3.78 -3.24 -25.27
CA GLY A 112 3.92 -1.78 -25.30
C GLY A 112 3.45 -1.06 -24.04
N SER A 113 3.21 -1.79 -22.93
CA SER A 113 2.77 -1.16 -21.69
C SER A 113 3.85 -0.25 -21.09
N ASP A 114 3.49 0.98 -20.74
CA ASP A 114 4.40 1.97 -20.17
C ASP A 114 4.69 1.72 -18.70
N PHE A 115 3.72 1.17 -17.96
CA PHE A 115 3.87 0.87 -16.55
C PHE A 115 3.20 -0.45 -16.21
N VAL A 116 3.95 -1.31 -15.52
CA VAL A 116 3.47 -2.61 -15.07
C VAL A 116 3.99 -2.84 -13.66
N ILE A 117 3.09 -3.14 -12.75
CA ILE A 117 3.45 -3.56 -11.40
C ILE A 117 2.62 -4.76 -10.98
N GLU A 118 3.25 -5.73 -10.35
CA GLU A 118 2.58 -6.82 -9.64
C GLU A 118 3.18 -6.94 -8.25
N GLN A 119 2.33 -6.94 -7.24
CA GLN A 119 2.76 -6.95 -5.85
C GLN A 119 1.84 -7.85 -5.02
N ASP A 120 2.44 -8.70 -4.19
CA ASP A 120 1.70 -9.37 -3.13
C ASP A 120 1.44 -8.40 -1.98
N LEU A 121 0.18 -8.24 -1.61
CA LEU A 121 -0.27 -7.38 -0.51
C LEU A 121 -1.03 -8.22 0.51
N ASN A 122 -0.61 -8.14 1.77
CA ASN A 122 -1.31 -8.79 2.88
C ASN A 122 -2.29 -7.81 3.54
N PHE A 123 -3.51 -7.76 3.03
CA PHE A 123 -4.54 -6.85 3.54
C PHE A 123 -5.03 -7.20 4.95
N LYS A 124 -4.92 -8.46 5.37
CA LYS A 124 -5.19 -8.85 6.77
C LYS A 124 -4.23 -8.15 7.73
N THR A 125 -2.96 -8.08 7.33
CA THR A 125 -1.96 -7.31 8.10
C THR A 125 -2.29 -5.83 8.11
N LEU A 126 -2.71 -5.25 6.97
CA LEU A 126 -3.15 -3.86 6.91
C LEU A 126 -4.32 -3.60 7.85
N TYR A 127 -5.37 -4.41 7.76
CA TYR A 127 -6.55 -4.30 8.63
C TYR A 127 -6.16 -4.35 10.12
N LYS A 128 -5.37 -5.35 10.51
CA LYS A 128 -4.87 -5.49 11.88
C LYS A 128 -4.07 -4.26 12.32
N SER A 129 -3.15 -3.78 11.48
CA SER A 129 -2.31 -2.62 11.79
C SER A 129 -3.12 -1.33 11.89
N VAL A 130 -4.18 -1.17 11.10
CA VAL A 130 -5.10 -0.02 11.18
C VAL A 130 -5.83 -0.03 12.52
N LEU A 131 -6.37 -1.18 12.95
CA LEU A 131 -7.06 -1.30 14.23
C LEU A 131 -6.11 -1.09 15.43
N GLU A 132 -4.93 -1.68 15.38
CA GLU A 132 -3.92 -1.50 16.42
C GLU A 132 -3.43 -0.04 16.48
N GLY A 133 -3.20 0.58 15.31
CA GLY A 133 -2.84 1.99 15.22
C GLY A 133 -3.90 2.92 15.77
N ALA A 134 -5.18 2.66 15.46
CA ALA A 134 -6.30 3.40 16.04
C ALA A 134 -6.33 3.26 17.57
N GLY A 135 -6.08 2.04 18.10
CA GLY A 135 -5.98 1.81 19.54
C GLY A 135 -4.83 2.60 20.20
N VAL A 136 -3.69 2.72 19.51
CA VAL A 136 -2.54 3.48 20.03
C VAL A 136 -2.80 4.99 20.05
N VAL A 137 -3.48 5.51 19.02
CA VAL A 137 -3.70 6.96 18.86
C VAL A 137 -4.94 7.45 19.60
N MET A 138 -6.03 6.69 19.56
CA MET A 138 -7.33 7.09 20.08
C MET A 138 -7.82 6.23 21.27
N GLY A 139 -7.00 5.29 21.74
CA GLY A 139 -7.38 4.32 22.77
C GLY A 139 -8.37 3.26 22.27
N GLU A 140 -8.83 2.40 23.20
CA GLU A 140 -9.75 1.29 22.88
C GLU A 140 -11.08 1.78 22.26
N GLN A 141 -11.54 2.96 22.66
CA GLN A 141 -12.75 3.56 22.07
C GLN A 141 -12.54 3.90 20.59
N GLY A 142 -11.41 4.48 20.22
CA GLY A 142 -11.07 4.78 18.83
C GLY A 142 -10.92 3.51 17.99
N LYS A 143 -10.29 2.48 18.55
CA LYS A 143 -10.22 1.15 17.92
C LYS A 143 -11.61 0.58 17.66
N ALA A 144 -12.50 0.62 18.65
CA ALA A 144 -13.88 0.16 18.51
C ALA A 144 -14.66 0.96 17.46
N MET A 145 -14.48 2.29 17.40
CA MET A 145 -15.09 3.13 16.36
C MET A 145 -14.64 2.74 14.96
N VAL A 146 -13.34 2.56 14.74
CA VAL A 146 -12.80 2.14 13.44
C VAL A 146 -13.33 0.76 13.06
N GLN A 147 -13.31 -0.18 14.00
CA GLN A 147 -13.84 -1.52 13.75
C GLN A 147 -15.33 -1.49 13.42
N MET A 148 -16.12 -0.71 14.15
CA MET A 148 -17.55 -0.56 13.87
C MET A 148 -17.75 0.06 12.48
N GLY A 149 -16.98 1.08 12.10
CA GLY A 149 -17.07 1.69 10.76
C GLY A 149 -16.75 0.71 9.63
N LEU A 150 -15.72 -0.13 9.82
CA LEU A 150 -15.34 -1.16 8.83
C LEU A 150 -16.36 -2.30 8.74
N ASN A 151 -17.09 -2.56 9.82
CA ASN A 151 -18.14 -3.58 9.90
C ASN A 151 -19.51 -3.09 9.44
N GLN A 152 -19.67 -1.80 9.21
CA GLN A 152 -20.94 -1.30 8.66
C GLN A 152 -21.09 -1.75 7.21
N PRO A 153 -22.29 -2.19 6.82
CA PRO A 153 -22.60 -2.42 5.42
C PRO A 153 -22.36 -1.13 4.61
N MET A 154 -21.79 -1.27 3.44
CA MET A 154 -21.70 -0.13 2.53
C MET A 154 -23.10 0.40 2.18
N PRO A 155 -23.21 1.69 1.78
CA PRO A 155 -24.51 2.22 1.35
C PRO A 155 -25.14 1.38 0.26
N PRO A 156 -26.46 1.17 0.30
CA PRO A 156 -27.16 0.48 -0.76
C PRO A 156 -26.78 1.06 -2.14
N PRO A 157 -26.63 0.22 -3.14
CA PRO A 157 -27.05 -1.17 -3.24
C PRO A 157 -26.00 -2.22 -2.85
N ILE A 158 -24.89 -1.82 -2.28
CA ILE A 158 -23.80 -2.72 -1.87
C ILE A 158 -24.17 -3.38 -0.53
N THR A 159 -23.98 -4.70 -0.42
CA THR A 159 -24.44 -5.49 0.74
C THR A 159 -23.31 -6.04 1.61
N PHE A 160 -22.06 -5.81 1.24
CA PHE A 160 -20.90 -6.29 1.99
C PHE A 160 -20.24 -5.19 2.81
N THR A 161 -19.43 -5.59 3.79
CA THR A 161 -18.66 -4.71 4.66
C THR A 161 -17.25 -4.54 4.13
N MET A 162 -16.58 -3.42 4.49
CA MET A 162 -15.17 -3.23 4.18
C MET A 162 -14.29 -4.25 4.91
N GLU A 163 -14.66 -4.67 6.12
CA GLU A 163 -13.96 -5.74 6.85
C GLU A 163 -13.91 -7.02 6.05
N LYS A 164 -15.03 -7.44 5.45
CA LYS A 164 -15.09 -8.65 4.61
C LYS A 164 -14.16 -8.51 3.40
N VAL A 165 -14.20 -7.34 2.74
CA VAL A 165 -13.29 -7.07 1.62
C VAL A 165 -11.83 -7.22 2.05
N MET A 166 -11.45 -6.60 3.15
CA MET A 166 -10.05 -6.65 3.64
C MET A 166 -9.64 -8.04 4.15
N ALA A 167 -10.57 -8.81 4.69
CA ALA A 167 -10.31 -10.18 5.14
C ALA A 167 -10.09 -11.15 3.95
N ASP A 168 -10.80 -10.93 2.85
CA ASP A 168 -10.73 -11.78 1.66
C ASP A 168 -9.67 -11.31 0.64
N LEU A 169 -9.21 -10.06 0.77
CA LEU A 169 -8.11 -9.47 0.01
C LEU A 169 -6.75 -9.98 0.50
N ASP A 170 -6.47 -11.25 0.35
CA ASP A 170 -5.12 -11.82 0.52
C ASP A 170 -4.54 -12.07 -0.87
N THR A 171 -4.14 -11.00 -1.58
CA THR A 171 -4.05 -11.12 -3.01
C THR A 171 -2.93 -10.32 -3.64
N LYS A 172 -2.62 -10.72 -4.86
CA LYS A 172 -1.80 -9.94 -5.78
C LYS A 172 -2.60 -8.75 -6.33
N LEU A 173 -2.01 -7.59 -6.20
CA LEU A 173 -2.39 -6.41 -6.95
C LEU A 173 -1.55 -6.36 -8.22
N THR A 174 -2.20 -6.36 -9.37
CA THR A 174 -1.56 -6.12 -10.67
C THR A 174 -2.12 -4.84 -11.26
N VAL A 175 -1.25 -3.93 -11.66
CA VAL A 175 -1.62 -2.70 -12.37
C VAL A 175 -0.85 -2.66 -13.68
N ILE A 176 -1.55 -2.43 -14.77
CA ILE A 176 -1.01 -2.27 -16.12
C ILE A 176 -1.52 -0.95 -16.65
N ILE A 177 -0.65 -0.06 -17.09
CA ILE A 177 -0.99 1.26 -17.63
C ILE A 177 -0.27 1.44 -18.96
N ASP A 178 -1.02 2.00 -19.91
CA ASP A 178 -0.56 2.44 -21.21
C ASP A 178 -1.00 3.90 -21.40
N ALA A 179 -0.09 4.78 -21.78
CA ALA A 179 -0.33 6.21 -21.98
C ALA A 179 -0.30 6.51 -23.48
N ASP A 180 -1.38 7.03 -24.02
CA ASP A 180 -1.43 7.47 -25.42
C ASP A 180 -1.02 8.96 -25.51
N PRO A 181 0.26 9.26 -25.83
CA PRO A 181 0.75 10.64 -25.86
C PRO A 181 0.14 11.47 -27.02
N THR A 182 -0.51 10.80 -27.96
CA THR A 182 -1.19 11.48 -29.09
C THR A 182 -2.57 12.00 -28.71
N LYS A 183 -3.11 11.50 -27.61
CA LYS A 183 -4.43 11.88 -27.08
C LYS A 183 -4.28 12.51 -25.71
N MET A 184 -4.41 13.82 -25.67
CA MET A 184 -4.38 14.57 -24.43
C MET A 184 -5.78 14.78 -23.89
N VAL A 185 -5.98 14.49 -22.61
CA VAL A 185 -7.24 14.71 -21.90
C VAL A 185 -7.07 15.77 -20.82
N HIS A 186 -8.13 16.54 -20.62
CA HIS A 186 -8.20 17.50 -19.52
C HIS A 186 -8.65 16.78 -18.26
N PHE A 187 -7.94 17.01 -17.15
CA PHE A 187 -8.32 16.42 -15.88
C PHE A 187 -9.44 17.29 -15.23
N PRO A 188 -10.55 16.68 -14.80
CA PRO A 188 -11.61 17.44 -14.12
C PRO A 188 -11.02 18.25 -12.95
N ASP A 189 -11.49 19.49 -12.79
CA ASP A 189 -11.09 20.42 -11.71
C ASP A 189 -9.62 20.87 -11.71
N ALA A 190 -8.83 20.48 -12.72
CA ALA A 190 -7.46 20.96 -12.90
C ALA A 190 -7.43 22.26 -13.76
N PRO A 191 -6.36 23.06 -13.66
CA PRO A 191 -6.16 24.19 -14.57
C PRO A 191 -6.29 23.76 -16.04
N LYS A 192 -6.94 24.60 -16.86
CA LYS A 192 -7.24 24.26 -18.27
C LYS A 192 -6.00 23.95 -19.11
N GLU A 193 -4.86 24.46 -18.68
CA GLU A 193 -3.56 24.25 -19.32
C GLU A 193 -2.99 22.87 -19.01
N LEU A 194 -3.43 22.24 -17.91
CA LEU A 194 -2.96 20.92 -17.52
C LEU A 194 -3.69 19.84 -18.30
N LYS A 195 -3.00 19.34 -19.31
CA LYS A 195 -3.43 18.17 -20.09
C LYS A 195 -2.49 17.01 -19.81
N ILE A 196 -3.06 15.83 -19.65
CA ILE A 196 -2.30 14.59 -19.47
C ILE A 196 -2.57 13.65 -20.65
N PRO A 197 -1.65 12.74 -20.99
CA PRO A 197 -1.92 11.69 -21.94
C PRO A 197 -3.15 10.87 -21.55
N GLN A 198 -3.92 10.43 -22.53
CA GLN A 198 -5.02 9.49 -22.25
C GLN A 198 -4.43 8.20 -21.69
N LEU A 199 -4.81 7.87 -20.47
CA LEU A 199 -4.41 6.62 -19.84
C LEU A 199 -5.43 5.52 -20.15
N LYS A 200 -4.91 4.35 -20.49
CA LYS A 200 -5.65 3.09 -20.56
C LYS A 200 -4.98 2.12 -19.61
N GLY A 201 -5.72 1.26 -18.98
CA GLY A 201 -5.10 0.31 -18.07
C GLY A 201 -6.07 -0.70 -17.50
N ALA A 202 -5.49 -1.63 -16.76
CA ALA A 202 -6.21 -2.64 -16.03
C ALA A 202 -5.65 -2.73 -14.61
N VAL A 203 -6.56 -2.91 -13.64
CA VAL A 203 -6.23 -3.29 -12.28
C VAL A 203 -6.83 -4.66 -12.03
N LEU A 204 -5.99 -5.61 -11.70
CA LEU A 204 -6.42 -6.97 -11.39
C LEU A 204 -6.16 -7.22 -9.90
N LEU A 205 -7.17 -7.78 -9.26
CA LEU A 205 -7.15 -8.15 -7.84
C LEU A 205 -7.56 -9.61 -7.76
N ASP A 206 -6.64 -10.50 -7.37
CA ASP A 206 -6.97 -11.91 -7.18
C ASP A 206 -7.83 -12.07 -5.89
N GLY A 207 -8.71 -13.05 -5.84
CA GLY A 207 -9.52 -13.39 -4.65
C GLY A 207 -10.82 -12.60 -4.48
N LEU A 208 -11.07 -11.55 -5.27
CA LEU A 208 -12.27 -10.71 -5.20
C LEU A 208 -13.37 -11.09 -6.22
N GLY A 209 -13.37 -12.31 -6.75
CA GLY A 209 -14.40 -12.73 -7.70
C GLY A 209 -15.82 -12.52 -7.16
N TRP A 210 -16.04 -12.79 -5.87
CA TRP A 210 -17.33 -12.58 -5.22
C TRP A 210 -17.74 -11.07 -5.17
N VAL A 211 -16.79 -10.14 -5.05
CA VAL A 211 -17.08 -8.69 -5.12
C VAL A 211 -17.59 -8.33 -6.51
N ALA A 212 -16.94 -8.86 -7.55
CA ALA A 212 -17.39 -8.65 -8.92
C ALA A 212 -18.81 -9.22 -9.15
N ASP A 213 -19.13 -10.36 -8.55
CA ASP A 213 -20.46 -10.96 -8.60
C ASP A 213 -21.51 -10.10 -7.89
N GLU A 214 -21.21 -9.59 -6.70
CA GLU A 214 -22.11 -8.68 -5.98
C GLU A 214 -22.30 -7.36 -6.72
N LEU A 215 -21.21 -6.74 -7.19
CA LEU A 215 -21.30 -5.52 -8.00
C LEU A 215 -22.10 -5.75 -9.28
N THR A 216 -21.96 -6.90 -9.92
CA THR A 216 -22.74 -7.23 -11.13
C THR A 216 -24.24 -7.30 -10.83
N LYS A 217 -24.65 -7.91 -9.73
CA LYS A 217 -26.06 -7.97 -9.30
C LYS A 217 -26.68 -6.59 -9.11
N VAL A 218 -25.86 -5.66 -8.60
CA VAL A 218 -26.26 -4.29 -8.33
C VAL A 218 -26.27 -3.43 -9.59
N LEU A 219 -25.23 -3.52 -10.40
CA LEU A 219 -25.04 -2.66 -11.58
C LEU A 219 -25.87 -3.12 -12.78
N ALA A 220 -26.12 -4.42 -12.94
CA ALA A 220 -26.90 -4.94 -14.07
C ALA A 220 -28.31 -4.31 -14.17
N PRO A 221 -29.11 -4.20 -13.09
CA PRO A 221 -30.42 -3.53 -13.16
C PRO A 221 -30.32 -2.04 -13.51
N MET A 222 -29.29 -1.34 -12.99
CA MET A 222 -29.07 0.09 -13.27
C MET A 222 -28.70 0.34 -14.74
N LEU A 223 -27.96 -0.58 -15.36
CA LEU A 223 -27.57 -0.51 -16.76
C LEU A 223 -28.74 -0.76 -17.71
N VAL A 224 -29.67 -1.63 -17.31
CA VAL A 224 -30.90 -1.91 -18.07
C VAL A 224 -31.86 -0.70 -18.04
N GLN A 225 -31.92 0.02 -16.91
CA GLN A 225 -32.79 1.20 -16.76
C GLN A 225 -32.23 2.45 -17.49
N GLY A 226 -30.93 2.52 -17.70
CA GLY A 226 -30.27 3.70 -18.29
C GLY A 226 -30.34 3.80 -19.83
N GLY A 227 -31.02 2.92 -20.52
CA GLY A 227 -31.24 2.92 -21.99
C GLY A 227 -29.94 2.94 -22.80
N ASN A 228 -29.83 2.05 -23.74
CA ASN A 228 -28.90 1.92 -24.91
C ASN A 228 -27.43 2.44 -24.85
N ARG A 229 -26.88 2.77 -23.69
CA ARG A 229 -25.44 3.01 -23.56
C ARG A 229 -24.77 1.75 -23.04
N ALA A 230 -23.92 1.15 -23.85
CA ALA A 230 -23.06 0.06 -23.38
C ALA A 230 -22.33 0.49 -22.09
N PRO A 231 -22.26 -0.37 -21.07
CA PRO A 231 -21.54 -0.02 -19.84
C PRO A 231 -20.08 0.34 -20.16
N PRO A 232 -19.53 1.33 -19.47
CA PRO A 232 -18.14 1.78 -19.72
C PRO A 232 -17.09 0.74 -19.32
N PHE A 233 -17.50 -0.41 -18.81
CA PHE A 233 -16.62 -1.50 -18.36
C PHE A 233 -17.16 -2.86 -18.80
N LYS A 234 -16.23 -3.79 -19.00
CA LYS A 234 -16.52 -5.19 -19.30
C LYS A 234 -15.98 -6.04 -18.15
N ILE A 235 -16.86 -6.82 -17.53
CA ILE A 235 -16.43 -7.82 -16.55
C ILE A 235 -15.98 -9.05 -17.34
N VAL A 236 -14.70 -9.42 -17.17
CA VAL A 236 -14.12 -10.64 -17.72
C VAL A 236 -13.82 -11.55 -16.54
N ARG A 237 -14.31 -12.78 -16.59
CA ARG A 237 -14.06 -13.82 -15.58
C ARG A 237 -12.94 -14.74 -16.01
#